data_522c9f7188ef647c0b05eaea886f8679
#
_entry.id   522c9f7188ef647c0b05eaea886f8679
#
_cell.length_a   1.000
_cell.length_b   1.000
_cell.length_c   1.000
_cell.angle_alpha   90.00
_cell.angle_beta   90.00
_cell.angle_gamma   90.00
#
_symmetry.space_group_name_H-M   'P 1'
#
loop_
_entity.id
_entity.type
_entity.pdbx_description
1 polymer ?
#
loop_
_entity_poly.entity_id
_entity_poly.type
_entity_poly.pdbx_seq_one_letter_code
_entity_poly.pdbx_strand_id
1 'polypeptide(L)'
;MHKIAYTLPPFISLVLLLLFCNYEQWWVYLLMVAVAELILWLIMSRVSKTREYLSGYALNTQHHEAWVEQVHRTVSYTDSEGRTRTRTEVYYRHHPELWLLELNTGESCYIDKEYYDYLAQLWGTEEEYIDPPHMNCVSGGGGQLYSWNEEYKDAATHTYKGLYVNYVANSNSIFRKEEIREDDIEKYGLIDYPKFDISEIELDVILTSPKLPKWVNIPKDSQRAFQLINAFAGMKHEIHTFILLFDASQGVVTALKQQAYWRGGNKNEFVLCLGVDFSGIDPNRGDEESLTPQVKWCKAFSWCDAPRLESATESWFLSNRELDFARYAEWLKENLNLWKRKEFSDFKYLGVTLSRGKQILVWSITALLCAIIVVVSCVVAIDYRDTYVRRMRKDCDGYGYQLLDRYILKRGNVPNRN
;
A
#
# COMPACT_ATOMS: atom_id res chain seq x y z
N MET A 1 23.40 -0.74 -3.81
CA MET A 1 24.21 -1.89 -3.36
C MET A 1 23.39 -3.02 -2.72
N HIS A 2 22.39 -2.74 -1.86
CA HIS A 2 21.66 -3.83 -1.18
C HIS A 2 20.85 -4.77 -2.09
N LYS A 3 20.32 -4.30 -3.23
CA LYS A 3 19.59 -5.18 -4.16
C LYS A 3 20.49 -6.27 -4.75
N ILE A 4 21.75 -5.96 -5.05
CA ILE A 4 22.73 -6.89 -5.60
C ILE A 4 23.03 -8.03 -4.62
N ALA A 5 23.04 -7.75 -3.31
CA ALA A 5 23.34 -8.77 -2.31
C ALA A 5 22.29 -9.91 -2.27
N TYR A 6 21.03 -9.65 -2.61
CA TYR A 6 19.96 -10.67 -2.63
C TYR A 6 19.91 -11.48 -3.92
N THR A 7 20.46 -10.94 -5.02
CA THR A 7 20.52 -11.62 -6.32
C THR A 7 21.81 -12.41 -6.49
N LEU A 8 22.84 -12.10 -5.70
CA LEU A 8 24.14 -12.77 -5.74
C LEU A 8 24.07 -14.29 -5.49
N PRO A 9 23.32 -14.82 -4.48
CA PRO A 9 23.27 -16.26 -4.23
C PRO A 9 22.71 -17.09 -5.40
N PRO A 10 21.59 -16.76 -6.07
CA PRO A 10 21.16 -17.47 -7.27
C PRO A 10 22.21 -17.45 -8.39
N PHE A 11 22.91 -16.33 -8.56
CA PHE A 11 23.96 -16.20 -9.56
C PHE A 11 25.19 -17.10 -9.24
N ILE A 12 25.61 -17.14 -7.97
CA ILE A 12 26.67 -18.05 -7.53
C ILE A 12 26.24 -19.51 -7.74
N SER A 13 24.98 -19.84 -7.43
CA SER A 13 24.42 -21.18 -7.66
C SER A 13 24.50 -21.57 -9.14
N LEU A 14 24.21 -20.66 -10.05
CA LEU A 14 24.34 -20.86 -11.50
C LEU A 14 25.80 -21.18 -11.86
N VAL A 15 26.75 -20.38 -11.41
CA VAL A 15 28.18 -20.58 -11.70
C VAL A 15 28.65 -21.95 -11.20
N LEU A 16 28.27 -22.32 -9.98
CA LEU A 16 28.61 -23.64 -9.42
C LEU A 16 27.99 -24.78 -10.22
N LEU A 17 26.73 -24.66 -10.63
CA LEU A 17 26.08 -25.68 -11.46
C LEU A 17 26.74 -25.81 -12.84
N LEU A 18 27.12 -24.72 -13.47
CA LEU A 18 27.84 -24.74 -14.74
C LEU A 18 29.25 -25.39 -14.63
N LEU A 19 29.89 -25.23 -13.47
CA LEU A 19 31.21 -25.81 -13.23
C LEU A 19 31.17 -27.30 -12.90
N PHE A 20 30.11 -27.75 -12.19
CA PHE A 20 30.07 -29.12 -11.63
C PHE A 20 29.01 -30.01 -12.30
N CYS A 21 28.06 -29.46 -13.09
CA CYS A 21 27.03 -30.20 -13.77
C CYS A 21 27.24 -30.23 -15.29
N ASN A 22 26.41 -31.03 -15.99
CA ASN A 22 26.58 -31.25 -17.41
C ASN A 22 26.36 -29.99 -18.24
N TYR A 23 27.34 -29.62 -19.06
CA TYR A 23 27.38 -28.39 -19.84
C TYR A 23 26.30 -28.30 -20.94
N GLU A 24 25.79 -29.46 -21.44
CA GLU A 24 24.84 -29.48 -22.55
C GLU A 24 23.47 -28.85 -22.22
N GLN A 25 23.13 -28.71 -20.94
CA GLN A 25 21.84 -28.18 -20.49
C GLN A 25 21.96 -26.80 -19.81
N TRP A 26 23.01 -26.05 -20.10
CA TRP A 26 23.27 -24.75 -19.52
C TRP A 26 22.09 -23.76 -19.59
N TRP A 27 21.28 -23.84 -20.64
CA TRP A 27 20.10 -22.99 -20.83
C TRP A 27 19.00 -23.24 -19.78
N VAL A 28 18.84 -24.47 -19.28
CA VAL A 28 17.90 -24.79 -18.20
C VAL A 28 18.32 -24.11 -16.91
N TYR A 29 19.61 -24.12 -16.61
CA TYR A 29 20.13 -23.44 -15.43
C TYR A 29 19.97 -21.93 -15.51
N LEU A 30 20.19 -21.35 -16.69
CA LEU A 30 19.92 -19.93 -16.94
C LEU A 30 18.46 -19.57 -16.74
N LEU A 31 17.55 -20.39 -17.29
CA LEU A 31 16.11 -20.18 -17.13
C LEU A 31 15.70 -20.22 -15.66
N MET A 32 16.18 -21.20 -14.90
CA MET A 32 15.89 -21.31 -13.47
C MET A 32 16.37 -20.09 -12.68
N VAL A 33 17.57 -19.61 -12.96
CA VAL A 33 18.12 -18.41 -12.31
C VAL A 33 17.32 -17.18 -12.72
N ALA A 34 16.92 -17.04 -13.99
CA ALA A 34 16.10 -15.92 -14.45
C ALA A 34 14.73 -15.90 -13.74
N VAL A 35 14.10 -17.06 -13.54
CA VAL A 35 12.84 -17.17 -12.78
C VAL A 35 13.07 -16.81 -11.31
N ALA A 36 14.14 -17.28 -10.69
CA ALA A 36 14.48 -16.93 -9.31
C ALA A 36 14.71 -15.42 -9.14
N GLU A 37 15.45 -14.79 -10.05
CA GLU A 37 15.68 -13.34 -10.07
C GLU A 37 14.37 -12.56 -10.25
N LEU A 38 13.49 -13.01 -11.14
CA LEU A 38 12.16 -12.40 -11.33
C LEU A 38 11.34 -12.47 -10.04
N ILE A 39 11.32 -13.61 -9.37
CA ILE A 39 10.61 -13.78 -8.09
C ILE A 39 11.19 -12.85 -7.02
N LEU A 40 12.51 -12.80 -6.91
CA LEU A 40 13.19 -11.90 -5.97
C LEU A 40 12.88 -10.43 -6.26
N TRP A 41 12.87 -10.05 -7.55
CA TRP A 41 12.52 -8.70 -7.96
C TRP A 41 11.08 -8.35 -7.60
N LEU A 42 10.13 -9.27 -7.81
CA LEU A 42 8.72 -9.09 -7.41
C LEU A 42 8.57 -8.93 -5.90
N ILE A 43 9.27 -9.75 -5.11
CA ILE A 43 9.27 -9.67 -3.65
C ILE A 43 9.85 -8.34 -3.19
N MET A 44 11.01 -7.96 -3.70
CA MET A 44 11.66 -6.69 -3.35
C MET A 44 10.82 -5.47 -3.74
N SER A 45 10.16 -5.54 -4.90
CA SER A 45 9.22 -4.51 -5.34
C SER A 45 8.04 -4.34 -4.37
N ARG A 46 7.47 -5.44 -3.88
CA ARG A 46 6.37 -5.39 -2.90
C ARG A 46 6.82 -4.93 -1.52
N VAL A 47 7.97 -5.41 -1.07
CA VAL A 47 8.50 -5.07 0.26
C VAL A 47 8.85 -3.58 0.40
N SER A 48 9.23 -2.93 -0.70
CA SER A 48 9.53 -1.50 -0.72
C SER A 48 8.28 -0.60 -0.86
N LYS A 49 7.09 -1.18 -0.99
CA LYS A 49 5.85 -0.41 -1.11
C LYS A 49 5.21 -0.17 0.25
N THR A 50 4.67 1.04 0.40
CA THR A 50 3.83 1.44 1.53
C THR A 50 2.48 1.91 1.02
N ARG A 51 1.51 2.02 1.93
CA ARG A 51 0.19 2.56 1.63
C ARG A 51 0.16 4.02 2.06
N GLU A 52 -0.43 4.88 1.23
CA GLU A 52 -0.76 6.25 1.57
C GLU A 52 -2.27 6.44 1.62
N TYR A 53 -2.72 7.35 2.45
CA TYR A 53 -4.09 7.82 2.45
C TYR A 53 -4.23 8.96 1.45
N LEU A 54 -5.26 8.90 0.66
CA LEU A 54 -5.67 9.92 -0.28
C LEU A 54 -7.17 10.14 -0.09
N SER A 55 -7.61 11.37 -0.23
CA SER A 55 -9.03 11.69 -0.17
C SER A 55 -9.51 12.28 -1.49
N GLY A 56 -10.74 11.97 -1.86
CA GLY A 56 -11.46 12.56 -2.97
C GLY A 56 -12.83 13.02 -2.54
N TYR A 57 -13.47 13.84 -3.35
CA TYR A 57 -14.88 14.20 -3.19
C TYR A 57 -15.73 13.43 -4.20
N ALA A 58 -16.95 13.13 -3.81
CA ALA A 58 -17.89 12.43 -4.67
C ALA A 58 -18.44 13.33 -5.76
N LEU A 59 -18.42 12.84 -6.99
CA LEU A 59 -19.07 13.45 -8.14
C LEU A 59 -20.55 13.08 -8.18
N ASN A 60 -20.85 11.84 -7.84
CA ASN A 60 -22.20 11.31 -7.78
C ASN A 60 -22.30 10.15 -6.79
N THR A 61 -23.54 9.83 -6.43
CA THR A 61 -23.89 8.60 -5.74
C THR A 61 -24.83 7.79 -6.62
N GLN A 62 -24.62 6.49 -6.68
CA GLN A 62 -25.33 5.58 -7.58
C GLN A 62 -25.99 4.45 -6.79
N HIS A 63 -27.21 4.10 -7.17
CA HIS A 63 -27.88 2.88 -6.75
C HIS A 63 -28.08 1.99 -7.97
N HIS A 64 -27.63 0.75 -7.90
CA HIS A 64 -27.91 -0.27 -8.90
C HIS A 64 -28.82 -1.35 -8.31
N GLU A 65 -29.92 -1.63 -9.00
CA GLU A 65 -30.79 -2.74 -8.67
C GLU A 65 -30.05 -4.08 -8.76
N ALA A 66 -30.57 -5.11 -8.10
CA ALA A 66 -30.04 -6.46 -8.24
C ALA A 66 -30.04 -6.90 -9.72
N TRP A 67 -28.96 -7.55 -10.16
CA TRP A 67 -28.81 -7.95 -11.56
C TRP A 67 -28.33 -9.38 -11.71
N VAL A 68 -28.47 -9.88 -12.92
CA VAL A 68 -28.00 -11.21 -13.31
C VAL A 68 -26.95 -11.07 -14.41
N GLU A 69 -25.77 -11.58 -14.13
CA GLU A 69 -24.63 -11.64 -15.05
C GLU A 69 -24.58 -13.00 -15.75
N GLN A 70 -24.39 -13.01 -17.06
CA GLN A 70 -24.10 -14.20 -17.83
C GLN A 70 -22.61 -14.44 -17.89
N VAL A 71 -22.14 -15.52 -17.29
CA VAL A 71 -20.70 -15.87 -17.24
C VAL A 71 -20.44 -17.07 -18.12
N HIS A 72 -19.45 -16.94 -19.01
CA HIS A 72 -18.95 -18.00 -19.88
C HIS A 72 -17.73 -18.67 -19.24
N ARG A 73 -17.81 -19.97 -18.99
CA ARG A 73 -16.70 -20.76 -18.46
C ARG A 73 -16.31 -21.84 -19.46
N THR A 74 -15.03 -21.86 -19.83
CA THR A 74 -14.47 -22.95 -20.62
C THR A 74 -14.11 -24.12 -19.72
N VAL A 75 -14.75 -25.28 -19.94
CA VAL A 75 -14.51 -26.50 -19.18
C VAL A 75 -13.88 -27.53 -20.11
N SER A 76 -12.77 -28.11 -19.68
CA SER A 76 -12.13 -29.23 -20.38
C SER A 76 -12.74 -30.55 -19.89
N TYR A 77 -13.12 -31.40 -20.82
CA TYR A 77 -13.62 -32.77 -20.54
C TYR A 77 -12.92 -33.77 -21.45
N THR A 78 -12.86 -35.00 -21.01
CA THR A 78 -12.33 -36.13 -21.80
C THR A 78 -13.49 -36.84 -22.46
N ASP A 79 -13.46 -36.96 -23.81
CA ASP A 79 -14.48 -37.68 -24.55
C ASP A 79 -14.30 -39.22 -24.38
N SER A 80 -15.24 -39.99 -24.93
CA SER A 80 -15.23 -41.47 -24.87
C SER A 80 -14.03 -42.09 -25.57
N GLU A 81 -13.31 -41.35 -26.40
CA GLU A 81 -12.11 -41.79 -27.13
C GLU A 81 -10.82 -41.39 -26.39
N GLY A 82 -10.92 -40.83 -25.17
CA GLY A 82 -9.78 -40.40 -24.35
C GLY A 82 -9.16 -39.06 -24.78
N ARG A 83 -9.82 -38.28 -25.66
CA ARG A 83 -9.33 -36.99 -26.14
C ARG A 83 -9.85 -35.88 -25.25
N THR A 84 -8.98 -34.94 -24.87
CA THR A 84 -9.37 -33.73 -24.16
C THR A 84 -10.04 -32.75 -25.12
N ARG A 85 -11.29 -32.42 -24.85
CA ARG A 85 -12.06 -31.40 -25.55
C ARG A 85 -12.45 -30.29 -24.60
N THR A 86 -12.73 -29.09 -25.14
CA THR A 86 -13.24 -27.96 -24.38
C THR A 86 -14.65 -27.62 -24.84
N ARG A 87 -15.52 -27.32 -23.88
CA ARG A 87 -16.83 -26.72 -24.16
C ARG A 87 -17.01 -25.46 -23.33
N THR A 88 -17.74 -24.51 -23.87
CA THR A 88 -18.15 -23.32 -23.13
C THR A 88 -19.46 -23.63 -22.42
N GLU A 89 -19.46 -23.51 -21.11
CA GLU A 89 -20.65 -23.58 -20.27
C GLU A 89 -21.07 -22.16 -19.92
N VAL A 90 -22.36 -21.92 -19.96
CA VAL A 90 -22.97 -20.67 -19.56
C VAL A 90 -23.65 -20.88 -18.22
N TYR A 91 -23.32 -20.03 -17.25
CA TYR A 91 -24.04 -20.00 -15.98
C TYR A 91 -24.39 -18.56 -15.63
N TYR A 92 -25.39 -18.40 -14.79
CA TYR A 92 -25.90 -17.11 -14.37
C TYR A 92 -25.47 -16.85 -12.94
N ARG A 93 -24.87 -15.67 -12.72
CA ARG A 93 -24.49 -15.18 -11.40
C ARG A 93 -25.43 -14.08 -10.99
N HIS A 94 -26.06 -14.25 -9.83
CA HIS A 94 -26.91 -13.22 -9.25
C HIS A 94 -26.08 -12.28 -8.39
N HIS A 95 -26.23 -11.00 -8.63
CA HIS A 95 -25.63 -9.93 -7.85
C HIS A 95 -26.73 -9.20 -7.07
N PRO A 96 -26.52 -8.90 -5.78
CA PRO A 96 -27.43 -8.09 -5.00
C PRO A 96 -27.43 -6.64 -5.50
N GLU A 97 -28.41 -5.88 -5.07
CA GLU A 97 -28.39 -4.43 -5.21
C GLU A 97 -27.16 -3.83 -4.52
N LEU A 98 -26.66 -2.72 -5.03
CA LEU A 98 -25.49 -2.05 -4.49
C LEU A 98 -25.60 -0.53 -4.60
N TRP A 99 -24.91 0.14 -3.72
CA TRP A 99 -24.80 1.59 -3.66
C TRP A 99 -23.32 1.98 -3.75
N LEU A 100 -23.03 3.00 -4.55
CA LEU A 100 -21.68 3.45 -4.87
C LEU A 100 -21.55 4.96 -4.73
N LEU A 101 -20.34 5.41 -4.38
CA LEU A 101 -19.87 6.76 -4.62
C LEU A 101 -18.85 6.73 -5.75
N GLU A 102 -19.00 7.58 -6.72
CA GLU A 102 -17.96 7.85 -7.71
C GLU A 102 -17.20 9.11 -7.33
N LEU A 103 -15.87 8.98 -7.20
CA LEU A 103 -15.00 10.06 -6.76
C LEU A 103 -14.39 10.80 -7.95
N ASN A 104 -14.03 12.07 -7.72
CA ASN A 104 -13.29 12.89 -8.68
C ASN A 104 -11.92 12.31 -9.07
N THR A 105 -11.46 11.29 -8.36
CA THR A 105 -10.22 10.55 -8.64
C THR A 105 -10.39 9.41 -9.64
N GLY A 106 -11.64 9.11 -10.04
CA GLY A 106 -11.99 7.94 -10.84
C GLY A 106 -12.10 6.64 -10.03
N GLU A 107 -11.91 6.70 -8.71
CA GLU A 107 -12.15 5.58 -7.81
C GLU A 107 -13.64 5.52 -7.45
N SER A 108 -14.16 4.31 -7.25
CA SER A 108 -15.52 4.10 -6.76
C SER A 108 -15.47 3.33 -5.45
N CYS A 109 -16.32 3.70 -4.50
CA CYS A 109 -16.43 3.00 -3.22
C CYS A 109 -17.86 2.57 -2.93
N TYR A 110 -18.00 1.41 -2.25
CA TYR A 110 -19.29 0.93 -1.79
C TYR A 110 -19.72 1.70 -0.54
N ILE A 111 -20.99 2.07 -0.51
CA ILE A 111 -21.63 2.71 0.63
C ILE A 111 -22.85 1.88 1.05
N ASP A 112 -23.40 2.16 2.21
CA ASP A 112 -24.69 1.59 2.62
C ASP A 112 -25.86 2.40 2.04
N LYS A 113 -27.04 1.78 2.12
CA LYS A 113 -28.28 2.42 1.64
C LYS A 113 -28.62 3.69 2.42
N GLU A 114 -28.37 3.69 3.72
CA GLU A 114 -28.70 4.81 4.59
C GLU A 114 -27.91 6.06 4.20
N TYR A 115 -26.63 5.90 3.91
CA TYR A 115 -25.78 6.99 3.46
C TYR A 115 -26.13 7.45 2.03
N TYR A 116 -26.49 6.52 1.13
CA TYR A 116 -26.99 6.87 -0.19
C TYR A 116 -28.28 7.70 -0.09
N ASP A 117 -29.27 7.27 0.69
CA ASP A 117 -30.52 7.98 0.88
C ASP A 117 -30.30 9.39 1.48
N TYR A 118 -29.33 9.50 2.40
CA TYR A 118 -28.93 10.80 2.95
C TYR A 118 -28.36 11.73 1.87
N LEU A 119 -27.44 11.24 1.02
CA LEU A 119 -26.85 12.04 -0.06
C LEU A 119 -27.87 12.41 -1.13
N ALA A 120 -28.73 11.48 -1.50
CA ALA A 120 -29.82 11.72 -2.44
C ALA A 120 -30.78 12.83 -1.94
N GLN A 121 -31.06 12.83 -0.64
CA GLN A 121 -31.85 13.89 -0.01
C GLN A 121 -31.10 15.21 0.07
N LEU A 122 -29.81 15.19 0.36
CA LEU A 122 -28.97 16.38 0.48
C LEU A 122 -28.75 17.07 -0.86
N TRP A 123 -28.44 16.28 -1.89
CA TRP A 123 -28.16 16.81 -3.23
C TRP A 123 -29.43 17.10 -4.06
N GLY A 124 -30.52 16.42 -3.79
CA GLY A 124 -31.90 16.77 -4.11
C GLY A 124 -32.27 17.09 -5.55
N THR A 125 -31.42 16.81 -6.54
CA THR A 125 -31.62 17.21 -7.92
C THR A 125 -31.38 16.07 -8.88
N GLU A 126 -32.05 16.03 -9.96
CA GLU A 126 -31.94 15.21 -11.16
C GLU A 126 -31.50 13.74 -10.93
N GLU A 127 -32.53 12.92 -10.79
CA GLU A 127 -32.45 11.48 -10.85
C GLU A 127 -32.23 11.06 -12.31
N GLU A 128 -31.02 10.61 -12.64
CA GLU A 128 -30.71 10.02 -13.93
C GLU A 128 -30.80 8.50 -13.88
N TYR A 129 -31.39 7.91 -14.91
CA TYR A 129 -31.34 6.47 -15.08
C TYR A 129 -29.97 6.07 -15.60
N ILE A 130 -29.28 5.18 -14.89
CA ILE A 130 -27.95 4.68 -15.24
C ILE A 130 -28.02 3.27 -15.81
N ASP A 131 -27.09 2.97 -16.72
CA ASP A 131 -26.95 1.65 -17.30
C ASP A 131 -26.48 0.61 -16.26
N PRO A 132 -26.78 -0.67 -16.49
CA PRO A 132 -26.26 -1.74 -15.64
C PRO A 132 -24.73 -1.69 -15.46
N PRO A 133 -24.22 -2.03 -14.27
CA PRO A 133 -22.80 -1.85 -13.94
C PRO A 133 -21.86 -2.79 -14.69
N HIS A 134 -22.37 -3.75 -15.46
CA HIS A 134 -21.58 -4.76 -16.14
C HIS A 134 -22.08 -5.09 -17.55
N MET A 135 -21.17 -5.17 -18.53
CA MET A 135 -21.52 -5.44 -19.94
C MET A 135 -22.21 -6.80 -20.18
N ASN A 136 -22.01 -7.79 -19.30
CA ASN A 136 -22.63 -9.11 -19.38
C ASN A 136 -23.94 -9.22 -18.57
N CYS A 137 -24.52 -8.10 -18.17
CA CYS A 137 -25.81 -8.08 -17.51
C CYS A 137 -26.92 -8.51 -18.50
N VAL A 138 -27.72 -9.50 -18.10
CA VAL A 138 -28.85 -10.02 -18.92
C VAL A 138 -30.21 -9.60 -18.36
N SER A 139 -30.27 -9.20 -17.11
CA SER A 139 -31.50 -8.67 -16.50
C SER A 139 -31.19 -7.86 -15.24
N GLY A 140 -31.99 -6.85 -14.95
CA GLY A 140 -31.81 -5.95 -13.81
C GLY A 140 -30.63 -5.01 -13.97
N GLY A 141 -30.16 -4.44 -12.88
CA GLY A 141 -28.92 -3.63 -12.80
C GLY A 141 -29.07 -2.18 -13.24
N GLY A 142 -30.22 -1.76 -13.68
CA GLY A 142 -30.56 -0.34 -13.85
C GLY A 142 -30.60 0.36 -12.50
N GLY A 143 -30.62 1.67 -12.49
CA GLY A 143 -30.62 2.38 -11.22
C GLY A 143 -30.74 3.88 -11.34
N GLN A 144 -30.42 4.53 -10.25
CA GLN A 144 -30.58 5.96 -10.05
C GLN A 144 -29.26 6.59 -9.71
N LEU A 145 -29.07 7.82 -10.13
CA LEU A 145 -27.86 8.59 -9.90
C LEU A 145 -28.24 9.99 -9.43
N TYR A 146 -27.58 10.42 -8.36
CA TYR A 146 -27.66 11.79 -7.86
C TYR A 146 -26.28 12.42 -7.96
N SER A 147 -26.18 13.51 -8.68
CA SER A 147 -24.93 14.25 -8.87
C SER A 147 -24.80 15.40 -7.89
N TRP A 148 -23.58 15.58 -7.39
CA TRP A 148 -23.24 16.71 -6.55
C TRP A 148 -23.17 18.00 -7.39
N ASN A 149 -23.74 19.08 -6.85
CA ASN A 149 -23.70 20.42 -7.44
C ASN A 149 -22.70 21.27 -6.69
N GLU A 150 -21.58 21.53 -7.21
CA GLU A 150 -20.47 22.44 -6.90
C GLU A 150 -20.51 23.29 -5.58
N GLU A 151 -21.29 22.91 -4.57
CA GLU A 151 -21.27 23.54 -3.26
C GLU A 151 -20.33 22.81 -2.32
N TYR A 152 -19.19 23.45 -2.00
CA TYR A 152 -18.13 22.89 -1.17
C TYR A 152 -18.62 22.33 0.18
N LYS A 153 -19.68 22.91 0.75
CA LYS A 153 -20.20 22.50 2.07
C LYS A 153 -20.89 21.14 2.06
N ASP A 154 -21.54 20.81 0.97
CA ASP A 154 -22.38 19.61 0.84
C ASP A 154 -21.65 18.47 0.09
N ALA A 155 -20.37 18.67 -0.23
CA ALA A 155 -19.58 17.63 -0.89
C ALA A 155 -19.41 16.41 0.02
N ALA A 156 -19.73 15.23 -0.47
CA ALA A 156 -19.33 13.99 0.20
C ALA A 156 -17.85 13.72 -0.08
N THR A 157 -17.12 13.30 0.94
CA THR A 157 -15.68 13.01 0.83
C THR A 157 -15.42 11.56 1.20
N HIS A 158 -14.37 10.98 0.64
CA HIS A 158 -13.96 9.62 0.94
C HIS A 158 -12.46 9.47 0.96
N THR A 159 -11.94 8.77 1.97
CA THR A 159 -10.53 8.42 2.08
C THR A 159 -10.27 7.03 1.54
N TYR A 160 -9.28 6.89 0.67
CA TYR A 160 -8.86 5.60 0.11
C TYR A 160 -7.35 5.39 0.25
N LYS A 161 -6.89 4.15 0.04
CA LYS A 161 -5.49 3.75 0.20
C LYS A 161 -4.83 3.50 -1.15
N GLY A 162 -3.82 4.30 -1.47
CA GLY A 162 -2.91 4.05 -2.58
C GLY A 162 -1.71 3.19 -2.18
N LEU A 163 -1.15 2.42 -3.12
CA LEU A 163 0.07 1.64 -2.92
C LEU A 163 1.20 2.21 -3.79
N TYR A 164 2.31 2.61 -3.17
CA TYR A 164 3.43 3.22 -3.88
C TYR A 164 4.78 2.84 -3.27
N VAL A 165 5.87 3.11 -3.99
CA VAL A 165 7.25 2.84 -3.53
C VAL A 165 7.71 3.95 -2.60
N ASN A 166 8.03 3.61 -1.36
CA ASN A 166 8.50 4.54 -0.34
C ASN A 166 9.97 4.29 0.01
N TYR A 167 10.86 5.03 -0.60
CA TYR A 167 12.30 4.95 -0.30
C TYR A 167 12.64 5.56 1.06
N VAL A 168 11.88 6.57 1.52
CA VAL A 168 12.11 7.24 2.79
C VAL A 168 11.81 6.32 3.97
N ALA A 169 10.65 5.67 3.97
CA ALA A 169 10.28 4.73 5.05
C ALA A 169 11.16 3.48 5.09
N ASN A 170 11.72 3.07 3.96
CA ASN A 170 12.51 1.85 3.81
C ASN A 170 14.03 2.11 3.72
N SER A 171 14.50 3.26 4.12
CA SER A 171 15.94 3.60 4.14
C SER A 171 16.35 4.16 5.51
N ASN A 172 17.65 4.21 5.76
CA ASN A 172 18.22 4.99 6.87
C ASN A 172 18.29 6.47 6.47
N SER A 173 17.13 7.08 6.22
CA SER A 173 17.05 8.48 5.83
C SER A 173 17.18 9.41 7.01
N ILE A 174 17.42 10.70 6.72
CA ILE A 174 17.42 11.78 7.71
C ILE A 174 16.08 11.94 8.43
N PHE A 175 14.98 11.47 7.82
CA PHE A 175 13.63 11.49 8.41
C PHE A 175 13.43 10.37 9.42
N ARG A 176 14.33 9.38 9.45
CA ARG A 176 14.31 8.25 10.38
C ARG A 176 15.34 8.45 11.47
N LYS A 177 15.15 9.51 12.23
CA LYS A 177 16.17 10.03 13.17
C LYS A 177 16.36 9.17 14.41
N GLU A 178 15.33 8.45 14.87
CA GLU A 178 15.35 7.79 16.16
C GLU A 178 14.48 6.51 16.16
N GLU A 179 14.88 5.54 16.96
CA GLU A 179 14.06 4.38 17.26
C GLU A 179 13.28 4.65 18.56
N ILE A 180 11.95 4.69 18.47
CA ILE A 180 11.06 4.97 19.60
C ILE A 180 10.89 3.72 20.45
N ARG A 181 11.07 3.85 21.73
CA ARG A 181 10.84 2.80 22.74
C ARG A 181 9.40 2.85 23.24
N GLU A 182 8.92 1.74 23.80
CA GLU A 182 7.58 1.67 24.40
C GLU A 182 7.40 2.71 25.51
N ASP A 183 8.41 2.90 26.36
CA ASP A 183 8.40 3.93 27.39
C ASP A 183 8.25 5.36 26.84
N ASP A 184 8.78 5.63 25.64
CA ASP A 184 8.64 6.94 24.98
C ASP A 184 7.20 7.18 24.52
N ILE A 185 6.49 6.13 24.08
CA ILE A 185 5.10 6.23 23.62
C ILE A 185 4.23 6.73 24.77
N GLU A 186 4.33 6.10 25.93
CA GLU A 186 3.59 6.50 27.13
C GLU A 186 4.06 7.85 27.64
N LYS A 187 5.39 8.07 27.75
CA LYS A 187 5.98 9.30 28.27
C LYS A 187 5.55 10.54 27.50
N TYR A 188 5.52 10.46 26.17
CA TYR A 188 5.15 11.59 25.29
C TYR A 188 3.70 11.53 24.82
N GLY A 189 2.92 10.50 25.23
CA GLY A 189 1.53 10.32 24.79
C GLY A 189 1.43 10.33 23.27
N LEU A 190 2.31 9.57 22.61
CA LEU A 190 2.36 9.53 21.15
C LEU A 190 1.08 8.94 20.58
N ILE A 191 0.66 9.49 19.48
CA ILE A 191 -0.58 9.12 18.77
C ILE A 191 -0.25 8.03 17.75
N ASP A 192 -1.00 6.94 17.76
CA ASP A 192 -0.87 5.87 16.78
C ASP A 192 -1.18 6.38 15.37
N TYR A 193 -0.52 5.80 14.38
CA TYR A 193 -0.88 6.06 12.99
C TYR A 193 -2.30 5.55 12.74
N PRO A 194 -3.19 6.37 12.18
CA PRO A 194 -4.60 6.02 12.08
C PRO A 194 -4.79 4.74 11.27
N LYS A 195 -5.63 3.86 11.79
CA LYS A 195 -6.04 2.62 11.11
C LYS A 195 -7.38 2.90 10.45
N PHE A 196 -7.38 2.86 9.14
CA PHE A 196 -8.59 3.01 8.35
C PHE A 196 -9.24 1.65 8.15
N ASP A 197 -10.47 1.50 8.63
CA ASP A 197 -11.31 0.35 8.29
C ASP A 197 -11.99 0.60 6.92
N ILE A 198 -12.15 -0.47 6.15
CA ILE A 198 -12.79 -0.38 4.82
C ILE A 198 -14.27 -0.02 4.92
N SER A 199 -14.87 -0.21 6.09
CA SER A 199 -16.24 0.20 6.40
C SER A 199 -16.39 1.69 6.72
N GLU A 200 -15.28 2.38 7.00
CA GLU A 200 -15.28 3.81 7.28
C GLU A 200 -15.18 4.58 5.96
N ILE A 201 -16.05 5.57 5.78
CA ILE A 201 -16.05 6.42 4.59
C ILE A 201 -14.95 7.47 4.68
N GLU A 202 -14.75 8.04 5.87
CA GLU A 202 -13.80 9.09 6.11
C GLU A 202 -12.88 8.77 7.31
N LEU A 203 -11.63 9.19 7.16
CA LEU A 203 -10.63 9.10 8.21
C LEU A 203 -10.66 10.36 9.09
N ASP A 204 -10.58 10.17 10.40
CA ASP A 204 -10.32 11.28 11.31
C ASP A 204 -8.95 11.89 11.04
N VAL A 205 -8.91 13.20 10.86
CA VAL A 205 -7.69 13.96 10.51
C VAL A 205 -7.18 14.81 11.64
N ILE A 206 -8.03 15.16 12.63
CA ILE A 206 -7.63 15.78 13.89
C ILE A 206 -7.62 14.70 14.97
N LEU A 207 -6.44 14.34 15.43
CA LEU A 207 -6.22 13.28 16.40
C LEU A 207 -5.72 13.85 17.72
N THR A 208 -6.10 13.23 18.82
CA THR A 208 -5.77 13.69 20.17
C THR A 208 -4.83 12.74 20.88
N SER A 209 -3.84 13.29 21.59
CA SER A 209 -2.97 12.51 22.46
C SER A 209 -3.76 11.87 23.61
N PRO A 210 -3.45 10.62 24.00
CA PRO A 210 -4.07 9.98 25.15
C PRO A 210 -3.80 10.71 26.49
N LYS A 211 -2.88 11.68 26.51
CA LYS A 211 -2.60 12.52 27.67
C LYS A 211 -3.48 13.76 27.80
N LEU A 212 -4.23 14.07 26.75
CA LEU A 212 -5.21 15.15 26.85
C LEU A 212 -6.36 14.79 27.80
N PRO A 213 -6.98 15.77 28.45
CA PRO A 213 -8.16 15.52 29.26
C PRO A 213 -9.27 14.86 28.43
N LYS A 214 -9.95 13.87 29.00
CA LYS A 214 -11.00 13.09 28.29
C LYS A 214 -12.20 13.89 27.84
N TRP A 215 -12.40 15.08 28.40
CA TRP A 215 -13.49 15.98 28.00
C TRP A 215 -13.14 16.82 26.75
N VAL A 216 -11.88 16.84 26.33
CA VAL A 216 -11.48 17.52 25.08
C VAL A 216 -12.11 16.75 23.92
N ASN A 217 -13.06 17.38 23.28
CA ASN A 217 -13.75 16.86 22.12
C ASN A 217 -13.47 17.74 20.91
N ILE A 218 -13.24 17.13 19.77
CA ILE A 218 -13.04 17.85 18.52
C ILE A 218 -14.40 18.06 17.86
N PRO A 219 -14.77 19.33 17.57
CA PRO A 219 -16.01 19.59 16.88
C PRO A 219 -16.07 18.87 15.52
N LYS A 220 -17.20 18.25 15.20
CA LYS A 220 -17.39 17.55 13.92
C LYS A 220 -17.14 18.47 12.72
N ASP A 221 -17.55 19.71 12.81
CA ASP A 221 -17.33 20.71 11.77
C ASP A 221 -15.84 20.98 11.53
N SER A 222 -15.01 20.91 12.58
CA SER A 222 -13.56 21.05 12.46
C SER A 222 -12.95 19.84 11.74
N GLN A 223 -13.35 18.61 12.11
CA GLN A 223 -12.95 17.41 11.37
C GLN A 223 -13.35 17.53 9.90
N ARG A 224 -14.62 17.89 9.67
CA ARG A 224 -15.18 18.02 8.33
C ARG A 224 -14.43 19.04 7.48
N ALA A 225 -14.06 20.19 8.04
CA ALA A 225 -13.32 21.23 7.32
C ALA A 225 -12.00 20.71 6.75
N PHE A 226 -11.23 19.91 7.52
CA PHE A 226 -9.96 19.36 7.05
C PHE A 226 -10.14 18.13 6.16
N GLN A 227 -11.18 17.34 6.34
CA GLN A 227 -11.54 16.26 5.41
C GLN A 227 -11.85 16.85 4.02
N LEU A 228 -12.61 17.93 3.95
CA LEU A 228 -12.89 18.67 2.71
C LEU A 228 -11.60 19.22 2.08
N ILE A 229 -10.70 19.80 2.88
CA ILE A 229 -9.39 20.25 2.38
C ILE A 229 -8.63 19.09 1.76
N ASN A 230 -8.54 17.97 2.44
CA ASN A 230 -7.85 16.77 1.94
C ASN A 230 -8.49 16.24 0.65
N ALA A 231 -9.82 16.26 0.54
CA ALA A 231 -10.54 15.80 -0.63
C ALA A 231 -10.33 16.70 -1.86
N PHE A 232 -10.45 18.01 -1.69
CA PHE A 232 -10.31 18.97 -2.79
C PHE A 232 -8.84 19.26 -3.16
N ALA A 233 -7.95 19.27 -2.17
CA ALA A 233 -6.52 19.48 -2.38
C ALA A 233 -5.79 18.18 -2.74
N GLY A 234 -6.34 17.03 -2.38
CA GLY A 234 -5.71 15.73 -2.53
C GLY A 234 -5.25 15.44 -3.96
N MET A 235 -6.12 15.61 -4.95
CA MET A 235 -5.75 15.43 -6.35
C MET A 235 -4.84 16.53 -6.88
N LYS A 236 -5.16 17.80 -6.57
CA LYS A 236 -4.48 18.95 -7.17
C LYS A 236 -3.08 19.17 -6.60
N HIS A 237 -2.93 19.00 -5.30
CA HIS A 237 -1.70 19.28 -4.58
C HIS A 237 -1.05 17.99 -4.02
N GLU A 238 -1.73 16.86 -4.13
CA GLU A 238 -1.29 15.57 -3.59
C GLU A 238 -0.88 15.68 -2.11
N ILE A 239 -1.72 16.33 -1.32
CA ILE A 239 -1.53 16.55 0.11
C ILE A 239 -2.62 15.84 0.91
N HIS A 240 -2.23 15.30 2.05
CA HIS A 240 -3.14 14.79 3.08
C HIS A 240 -2.69 15.36 4.43
N THR A 241 -3.53 16.18 5.04
CA THR A 241 -3.20 16.90 6.27
C THR A 241 -3.67 16.10 7.48
N PHE A 242 -2.81 15.98 8.49
CA PHE A 242 -3.15 15.54 9.83
C PHE A 242 -2.85 16.61 10.85
N ILE A 243 -3.72 16.78 11.85
CA ILE A 243 -3.51 17.65 12.99
C ILE A 243 -3.48 16.81 14.25
N LEU A 244 -2.40 16.91 15.00
CA LEU A 244 -2.19 16.12 16.22
C LEU A 244 -2.15 17.06 17.42
N LEU A 245 -3.07 16.86 18.35
CA LEU A 245 -3.18 17.68 19.56
C LEU A 245 -2.50 17.01 20.73
N PHE A 246 -1.65 17.77 21.40
CA PHE A 246 -0.92 17.38 22.59
C PHE A 246 -1.17 18.37 23.71
N ASP A 247 -0.98 17.96 24.95
CA ASP A 247 -0.94 18.88 26.07
C ASP A 247 0.29 19.80 25.98
N ALA A 248 0.11 21.08 26.25
CA ALA A 248 1.18 22.07 26.17
C ALA A 248 2.41 21.71 27.01
N SER A 249 2.21 21.05 28.17
CA SER A 249 3.27 20.65 29.09
C SER A 249 4.23 19.60 28.50
N GLN A 250 3.80 18.86 27.45
CA GLN A 250 4.64 17.86 26.82
C GLN A 250 5.80 18.45 26.02
N GLY A 251 5.71 19.72 25.61
CA GLY A 251 6.75 20.44 24.89
C GLY A 251 6.94 20.01 23.43
N VAL A 252 7.59 20.88 22.66
CA VAL A 252 7.80 20.68 21.18
C VAL A 252 8.59 19.43 20.83
N VAL A 253 9.39 18.88 21.75
CA VAL A 253 10.14 17.62 21.55
C VAL A 253 9.19 16.46 21.23
N THR A 254 7.96 16.51 21.74
CA THR A 254 6.93 15.51 21.46
C THR A 254 6.66 15.39 19.95
N ALA A 255 6.65 16.50 19.23
CA ALA A 255 6.45 16.46 17.77
C ALA A 255 7.59 15.74 17.04
N LEU A 256 8.84 15.88 17.49
CA LEU A 256 9.98 15.17 16.92
C LEU A 256 9.89 13.65 17.22
N LYS A 257 9.46 13.30 18.42
CA LYS A 257 9.19 11.90 18.79
C LYS A 257 8.02 11.33 17.98
N GLN A 258 6.96 12.09 17.78
CA GLN A 258 5.82 11.72 16.95
C GLN A 258 6.23 11.45 15.49
N GLN A 259 7.04 12.31 14.89
CA GLN A 259 7.61 12.11 13.56
C GLN A 259 8.41 10.80 13.49
N ALA A 260 9.24 10.53 14.49
CA ALA A 260 10.01 9.28 14.56
C ALA A 260 9.12 8.05 14.79
N TYR A 261 8.04 8.20 15.57
CA TYR A 261 7.08 7.13 15.86
C TYR A 261 6.33 6.66 14.61
N TRP A 262 5.87 7.56 13.76
CA TRP A 262 5.24 7.21 12.48
C TRP A 262 6.21 6.70 11.41
N ARG A 263 7.51 6.61 11.72
CA ARG A 263 8.55 5.89 10.98
C ARG A 263 8.69 6.21 9.49
N GLY A 264 8.69 7.50 9.18
CA GLY A 264 8.96 7.96 7.82
C GLY A 264 7.75 7.99 6.91
N GLY A 265 6.55 8.01 7.47
CA GLY A 265 5.26 8.40 6.87
C GLY A 265 5.06 8.20 5.38
N ASN A 266 4.14 8.92 4.83
CA ASN A 266 3.83 8.91 3.41
C ASN A 266 4.23 10.24 2.75
N LYS A 267 4.49 10.20 1.44
CA LYS A 267 5.00 11.36 0.70
C LYS A 267 4.02 12.52 0.59
N ASN A 268 2.73 12.26 0.76
CA ASN A 268 1.66 13.24 0.68
C ASN A 268 1.25 13.81 2.04
N GLU A 269 1.80 13.29 3.14
CA GLU A 269 1.38 13.71 4.47
C GLU A 269 2.03 15.01 4.91
N PHE A 270 1.18 15.93 5.32
CA PHE A 270 1.53 17.14 6.05
C PHE A 270 0.97 17.01 7.47
N VAL A 271 1.85 16.93 8.45
CA VAL A 271 1.48 16.68 9.84
C VAL A 271 1.76 17.92 10.68
N LEU A 272 0.73 18.41 11.35
CA LEU A 272 0.78 19.54 12.26
C LEU A 272 0.60 19.07 13.70
N CYS A 273 1.61 19.22 14.54
CA CYS A 273 1.54 18.97 15.97
C CYS A 273 1.35 20.28 16.74
N LEU A 274 0.31 20.32 17.55
CA LEU A 274 -0.03 21.48 18.38
C LEU A 274 0.00 21.09 19.86
N GLY A 275 0.75 21.82 20.66
CA GLY A 275 0.69 21.73 22.13
C GLY A 275 -0.25 22.79 22.66
N VAL A 276 -1.40 22.34 23.15
CA VAL A 276 -2.51 23.19 23.55
C VAL A 276 -2.66 23.22 25.05
N ASP A 277 -2.83 24.42 25.58
CA ASP A 277 -3.12 24.67 26.98
C ASP A 277 -4.63 24.78 27.17
N PHE A 278 -5.19 23.81 27.87
CA PHE A 278 -6.59 23.76 28.24
C PHE A 278 -6.83 24.20 29.70
N SER A 279 -5.78 24.71 30.37
CA SER A 279 -5.93 25.21 31.74
C SER A 279 -6.83 26.45 31.77
N GLY A 280 -7.80 26.43 32.65
CA GLY A 280 -8.79 27.52 32.75
C GLY A 280 -10.06 27.32 31.91
N ILE A 281 -10.16 26.21 31.18
CA ILE A 281 -11.39 25.82 30.50
C ILE A 281 -12.18 24.91 31.43
N ASP A 282 -13.38 25.31 31.81
CA ASP A 282 -14.30 24.49 32.59
C ASP A 282 -15.31 23.84 31.64
N PRO A 283 -15.27 22.49 31.45
CA PRO A 283 -16.19 21.80 30.53
C PRO A 283 -17.67 21.87 30.96
N ASN A 284 -17.94 22.29 32.22
CA ASN A 284 -19.30 22.41 32.76
C ASN A 284 -19.82 23.87 32.69
N ARG A 285 -18.99 24.82 32.31
CA ARG A 285 -19.42 26.22 32.12
C ARG A 285 -19.95 26.43 30.70
N GLY A 286 -21.09 27.06 30.59
CA GLY A 286 -21.70 27.37 29.29
C GLY A 286 -20.80 28.29 28.43
N ASP A 287 -21.05 28.28 27.13
CA ASP A 287 -20.18 28.81 26.07
C ASP A 287 -19.80 30.30 26.16
N GLU A 288 -20.50 31.11 26.95
CA GLU A 288 -20.30 32.57 27.00
C GLU A 288 -19.11 33.03 27.89
N GLU A 289 -18.53 32.17 28.73
CA GLU A 289 -17.39 32.47 29.60
C GLU A 289 -16.20 31.52 29.49
N SER A 290 -16.19 30.63 28.49
CA SER A 290 -15.11 29.68 28.28
C SER A 290 -13.92 30.36 27.60
N LEU A 291 -12.73 30.27 28.23
CA LEU A 291 -11.48 30.72 27.62
C LEU A 291 -11.18 29.87 26.39
N THR A 292 -10.76 30.49 25.29
CA THR A 292 -10.32 29.77 24.08
C THR A 292 -9.01 29.03 24.37
N PRO A 293 -8.89 27.73 24.00
CA PRO A 293 -7.65 26.98 24.17
C PRO A 293 -6.48 27.68 23.49
N GLN A 294 -5.32 27.72 24.18
CA GLN A 294 -4.15 28.46 23.70
C GLN A 294 -3.07 27.52 23.18
N VAL A 295 -2.61 27.72 21.96
CA VAL A 295 -1.46 27.02 21.39
C VAL A 295 -0.17 27.58 21.95
N LYS A 296 0.54 26.79 22.75
CA LYS A 296 1.82 27.17 23.37
C LYS A 296 3.01 26.84 22.49
N TRP A 297 2.92 25.74 21.73
CA TRP A 297 3.92 25.34 20.77
C TRP A 297 3.28 24.69 19.54
N CYS A 298 3.93 24.85 18.42
CA CYS A 298 3.53 24.28 17.15
C CYS A 298 4.76 23.70 16.45
N LYS A 299 4.61 22.56 15.81
CA LYS A 299 5.61 21.98 14.92
C LYS A 299 4.93 21.28 13.76
N ALA A 300 5.21 21.74 12.55
CA ALA A 300 4.81 21.07 11.34
C ALA A 300 5.96 20.22 10.79
N PHE A 301 5.63 19.10 10.17
CA PHE A 301 6.58 18.26 9.47
C PHE A 301 5.95 17.48 8.33
N SER A 302 6.79 17.05 7.39
CA SER A 302 6.44 16.16 6.29
C SER A 302 7.59 15.19 6.03
N TRP A 303 7.36 14.19 5.19
CA TRP A 303 8.43 13.28 4.76
C TRP A 303 8.89 13.52 3.33
N CYS A 304 8.38 14.55 2.67
CA CYS A 304 8.71 14.90 1.31
C CYS A 304 9.46 16.23 1.15
N ASP A 305 10.02 16.77 2.23
CA ASP A 305 10.84 17.98 2.22
C ASP A 305 10.06 19.21 1.66
N ALA A 306 8.96 19.57 2.33
CA ALA A 306 8.12 20.71 2.01
C ALA A 306 8.24 21.87 3.03
N PRO A 307 9.45 22.46 3.22
CA PRO A 307 9.72 23.38 4.34
C PRO A 307 8.97 24.70 4.26
N ARG A 308 8.47 25.08 3.08
CA ARG A 308 7.75 26.34 2.91
C ARG A 308 6.42 26.34 3.65
N LEU A 309 5.61 25.30 3.45
CA LEU A 309 4.33 25.19 4.14
C LEU A 309 4.53 24.96 5.64
N GLU A 310 5.53 24.13 6.02
CA GLU A 310 5.88 23.88 7.41
C GLU A 310 6.21 25.18 8.15
N SER A 311 7.14 25.97 7.61
CA SER A 311 7.56 27.24 8.21
C SER A 311 6.43 28.30 8.23
N ALA A 312 5.62 28.36 7.17
CA ALA A 312 4.50 29.29 7.10
C ALA A 312 3.43 28.94 8.16
N THR A 313 3.12 27.66 8.34
CA THR A 313 2.19 27.17 9.37
C THR A 313 2.71 27.48 10.78
N GLU A 314 3.98 27.20 11.05
CA GLU A 314 4.57 27.49 12.35
C GLU A 314 4.53 29.02 12.64
N SER A 315 4.82 29.86 11.64
CA SER A 315 4.75 31.32 11.75
C SER A 315 3.32 31.82 11.99
N TRP A 316 2.34 31.14 11.35
CA TRP A 316 0.94 31.51 11.55
C TRP A 316 0.49 31.26 13.00
N PHE A 317 0.84 30.11 13.60
CA PHE A 317 0.52 29.80 15.00
C PHE A 317 1.32 30.64 16.01
N LEU A 318 2.51 31.08 15.66
CA LEU A 318 3.23 32.09 16.49
C LEU A 318 2.50 33.42 16.60
N SER A 319 1.80 33.80 15.53
CA SER A 319 1.02 35.04 15.49
C SER A 319 -0.42 34.90 15.98
N ASN A 320 -1.00 33.68 15.84
CA ASN A 320 -2.38 33.35 16.19
C ASN A 320 -2.37 32.20 17.23
N ARG A 321 -2.32 32.58 18.50
CA ARG A 321 -2.16 31.59 19.57
C ARG A 321 -3.46 30.93 20.00
N GLU A 322 -4.60 31.42 19.60
CA GLU A 322 -5.89 30.81 19.87
C GLU A 322 -6.07 29.58 18.96
N LEU A 323 -6.58 28.48 19.53
CA LEU A 323 -6.91 27.29 18.77
C LEU A 323 -8.23 27.51 18.02
N ASP A 324 -8.14 28.03 16.82
CA ASP A 324 -9.26 28.24 15.91
C ASP A 324 -9.06 27.42 14.64
N PHE A 325 -9.71 26.26 14.59
CA PHE A 325 -9.63 25.35 13.46
C PHE A 325 -10.25 25.92 12.18
N ALA A 326 -11.33 26.67 12.29
CA ALA A 326 -12.01 27.25 11.13
C ALA A 326 -11.11 28.26 10.44
N ARG A 327 -10.54 29.19 11.23
CA ARG A 327 -9.62 30.20 10.71
C ARG A 327 -8.34 29.60 10.14
N TYR A 328 -7.80 28.54 10.77
CA TYR A 328 -6.64 27.86 10.24
C TYR A 328 -6.96 27.08 8.94
N ALA A 329 -8.13 26.46 8.85
CA ALA A 329 -8.57 25.77 7.64
C ALA A 329 -8.69 26.73 6.44
N GLU A 330 -9.24 27.93 6.65
CA GLU A 330 -9.30 28.98 5.62
C GLU A 330 -7.89 29.42 5.19
N TRP A 331 -7.03 29.72 6.16
CA TRP A 331 -5.64 30.08 5.87
C TRP A 331 -4.91 28.96 5.11
N LEU A 332 -5.08 27.70 5.49
CA LEU A 332 -4.44 26.58 4.82
C LEU A 332 -4.90 26.45 3.36
N LYS A 333 -6.19 26.60 3.08
CA LYS A 333 -6.73 26.60 1.70
C LYS A 333 -6.05 27.63 0.81
N GLU A 334 -5.89 28.85 1.32
CA GLU A 334 -5.27 29.95 0.59
C GLU A 334 -3.77 29.74 0.35
N ASN A 335 -3.11 28.96 1.22
CA ASN A 335 -1.66 28.77 1.23
C ASN A 335 -1.21 27.37 0.73
N LEU A 336 -2.09 26.54 0.19
CA LEU A 336 -1.75 25.23 -0.36
C LEU A 336 -0.71 25.28 -1.50
N ASN A 337 -0.57 26.42 -2.19
CA ASN A 337 0.46 26.66 -3.20
C ASN A 337 1.89 26.64 -2.64
N LEU A 338 2.05 26.77 -1.32
CA LEU A 338 3.34 26.62 -0.65
C LEU A 338 3.78 25.16 -0.51
N TRP A 339 2.83 24.22 -0.63
CA TRP A 339 3.12 22.79 -0.66
C TRP A 339 3.75 22.43 -1.99
N LYS A 340 5.02 22.04 -1.94
CA LYS A 340 5.76 21.49 -3.09
C LYS A 340 6.36 20.17 -2.67
N ARG A 341 5.62 19.12 -2.94
CA ARG A 341 6.02 17.75 -2.66
C ARG A 341 7.16 17.31 -3.58
N LYS A 342 8.14 16.60 -3.03
CA LYS A 342 9.11 15.82 -3.80
C LYS A 342 8.60 14.41 -4.00
N GLU A 343 8.88 13.84 -5.17
CA GLU A 343 8.59 12.45 -5.43
C GLU A 343 9.57 11.54 -4.66
N PHE A 344 9.10 10.40 -4.17
CA PHE A 344 10.02 9.43 -3.55
C PHE A 344 11.04 8.86 -4.53
N SER A 345 10.79 8.96 -5.84
CA SER A 345 11.78 8.69 -6.88
C SER A 345 13.05 9.54 -6.74
N ASP A 346 12.93 10.77 -6.25
CA ASP A 346 14.06 11.69 -6.05
C ASP A 346 14.95 11.24 -4.89
N PHE A 347 14.43 10.42 -4.00
CA PHE A 347 15.15 9.82 -2.88
C PHE A 347 15.78 8.47 -3.19
N LYS A 348 15.88 8.05 -4.47
CA LYS A 348 16.52 6.77 -4.88
C LYS A 348 17.94 6.62 -4.38
N TYR A 349 18.65 7.72 -4.19
CA TYR A 349 20.02 7.74 -3.66
C TYR A 349 20.13 7.18 -2.23
N LEU A 350 19.06 7.23 -1.43
CA LEU A 350 19.02 6.71 -0.07
C LEU A 350 19.14 5.16 -0.04
N GLY A 351 18.74 4.48 -1.13
CA GLY A 351 18.68 3.03 -1.18
C GLY A 351 17.61 2.45 -0.23
N VAL A 352 17.16 1.24 -0.53
CA VAL A 352 16.18 0.53 0.32
C VAL A 352 16.93 -0.26 1.38
N THR A 353 16.72 0.01 2.65
CA THR A 353 17.16 -0.80 3.79
C THR A 353 15.95 -1.54 4.36
N LEU A 354 15.94 -2.85 4.19
CA LEU A 354 14.84 -3.68 4.71
C LEU A 354 14.93 -3.76 6.24
N SER A 355 13.77 -3.79 6.91
CA SER A 355 13.72 -4.13 8.34
C SER A 355 14.26 -5.55 8.57
N ARG A 356 14.75 -5.84 9.77
CA ARG A 356 15.40 -7.13 10.11
C ARG A 356 14.51 -8.33 9.78
N GLY A 357 13.21 -8.27 10.10
CA GLY A 357 12.26 -9.35 9.76
C GLY A 357 12.09 -9.54 8.25
N LYS A 358 12.00 -8.44 7.48
CA LYS A 358 11.91 -8.49 6.02
C LYS A 358 13.22 -9.00 5.38
N GLN A 359 14.38 -8.68 5.97
CA GLN A 359 15.67 -9.24 5.53
C GLN A 359 15.70 -10.75 5.70
N ILE A 360 15.32 -11.27 6.88
CA ILE A 360 15.24 -12.70 7.16
C ILE A 360 14.31 -13.38 6.14
N LEU A 361 13.14 -12.83 5.90
CA LEU A 361 12.18 -13.38 4.94
C LEU A 361 12.79 -13.49 3.52
N VAL A 362 13.40 -12.41 3.03
CA VAL A 362 14.00 -12.39 1.69
C VAL A 362 15.17 -13.40 1.60
N TRP A 363 16.05 -13.47 2.61
CA TRP A 363 17.14 -14.44 2.65
C TRP A 363 16.63 -15.88 2.71
N SER A 364 15.57 -16.16 3.50
CA SER A 364 14.96 -17.51 3.58
C SER A 364 14.41 -17.95 2.22
N ILE A 365 13.69 -17.04 1.53
CA ILE A 365 13.16 -17.33 0.19
C ILE A 365 14.30 -17.52 -0.82
N THR A 366 15.34 -16.70 -0.76
CA THR A 366 16.52 -16.85 -1.63
C THR A 366 17.21 -18.21 -1.43
N ALA A 367 17.41 -18.60 -0.17
CA ALA A 367 18.00 -19.89 0.16
C ALA A 367 17.13 -21.06 -0.34
N LEU A 368 15.80 -20.98 -0.18
CA LEU A 368 14.89 -21.97 -0.68
C LEU A 368 14.93 -22.07 -2.22
N LEU A 369 14.92 -20.95 -2.92
CA LEU A 369 15.03 -20.92 -4.39
C LEU A 369 16.37 -21.54 -4.85
N CYS A 370 17.48 -21.23 -4.20
CA CYS A 370 18.79 -21.84 -4.50
C CYS A 370 18.76 -23.37 -4.29
N ALA A 371 18.16 -23.84 -3.19
CA ALA A 371 18.00 -25.28 -2.93
C ALA A 371 17.17 -25.97 -4.01
N ILE A 372 16.04 -25.37 -4.41
CA ILE A 372 15.19 -25.87 -5.50
C ILE A 372 15.96 -25.95 -6.81
N ILE A 373 16.71 -24.90 -7.17
CA ILE A 373 17.52 -24.86 -8.38
C ILE A 373 18.52 -26.02 -8.38
N VAL A 374 19.25 -26.22 -7.29
CA VAL A 374 20.22 -27.32 -7.16
C VAL A 374 19.55 -28.68 -7.30
N VAL A 375 18.47 -28.94 -6.56
CA VAL A 375 17.76 -30.24 -6.60
C VAL A 375 17.23 -30.54 -7.99
N VAL A 376 16.53 -29.59 -8.62
CA VAL A 376 15.97 -29.76 -9.97
C VAL A 376 17.07 -29.98 -10.99
N SER A 377 18.18 -29.23 -10.89
CA SER A 377 19.33 -29.41 -11.79
C SER A 377 19.96 -30.79 -11.65
N CYS A 378 20.10 -31.29 -10.43
CA CYS A 378 20.59 -32.65 -10.20
C CYS A 378 19.66 -33.71 -10.80
N VAL A 379 18.33 -33.56 -10.61
CA VAL A 379 17.33 -34.51 -11.16
C VAL A 379 17.38 -34.50 -12.69
N VAL A 380 17.39 -33.31 -13.32
CA VAL A 380 17.49 -33.17 -14.78
C VAL A 380 18.78 -33.79 -15.32
N ALA A 381 19.90 -33.56 -14.64
CA ALA A 381 21.18 -34.15 -15.03
C ALA A 381 21.20 -35.67 -14.96
N ILE A 382 20.53 -36.28 -13.95
CA ILE A 382 20.41 -37.74 -13.81
C ILE A 382 19.52 -38.30 -14.93
N ASP A 383 18.36 -37.70 -15.16
CA ASP A 383 17.41 -38.20 -16.18
C ASP A 383 18.02 -38.11 -17.59
N TYR A 384 18.74 -37.06 -17.90
CA TYR A 384 19.45 -36.90 -19.18
C TYR A 384 20.52 -37.98 -19.36
N ARG A 385 21.30 -38.25 -18.32
CA ARG A 385 22.33 -39.32 -18.37
C ARG A 385 21.71 -40.65 -18.61
N ASP A 386 20.62 -41.00 -17.94
CA ASP A 386 19.94 -42.29 -18.09
C ASP A 386 19.29 -42.40 -19.47
N THR A 387 18.75 -41.33 -20.02
CA THR A 387 18.19 -41.30 -21.38
C THR A 387 19.29 -41.46 -22.43
N TYR A 388 20.43 -40.82 -22.26
CA TYR A 388 21.59 -40.93 -23.13
C TYR A 388 22.16 -42.34 -23.14
N VAL A 389 22.32 -42.96 -21.97
CA VAL A 389 22.76 -44.34 -21.82
C VAL A 389 21.78 -45.33 -22.48
N ARG A 390 20.45 -45.10 -22.33
CA ARG A 390 19.43 -45.92 -22.99
C ARG A 390 19.46 -45.80 -24.52
N ARG A 391 19.72 -44.58 -25.07
CA ARG A 391 19.89 -44.39 -26.53
C ARG A 391 21.14 -45.11 -27.04
N MET A 392 22.28 -44.91 -26.36
CA MET A 392 23.53 -45.58 -26.73
C MET A 392 23.40 -47.12 -26.70
N ARG A 393 22.62 -47.67 -25.76
CA ARG A 393 22.33 -49.11 -25.69
C ARG A 393 21.46 -49.60 -26.86
N LYS A 394 20.55 -48.77 -27.37
CA LYS A 394 19.69 -49.14 -28.53
C LYS A 394 20.44 -49.11 -29.85
N ASP A 395 21.44 -48.24 -29.99
CA ASP A 395 22.18 -48.03 -31.23
C ASP A 395 23.35 -49.07 -31.38
N CYS A 396 23.60 -49.90 -30.37
CA CYS A 396 24.64 -50.90 -30.41
C CYS A 396 24.07 -52.30 -30.58
N ASP A 397 23.96 -52.75 -31.82
CA ASP A 397 23.65 -54.14 -32.11
C ASP A 397 24.79 -55.09 -31.69
N GLY A 398 24.47 -55.98 -30.76
CA GLY A 398 25.13 -57.24 -30.42
C GLY A 398 26.61 -57.27 -30.04
N TYR A 399 27.53 -56.88 -30.89
CA TYR A 399 28.99 -56.92 -30.60
C TYR A 399 29.55 -55.70 -29.89
N GLY A 400 28.88 -54.61 -29.97
CA GLY A 400 29.29 -53.34 -29.31
C GLY A 400 29.00 -53.27 -27.82
N TYR A 401 28.06 -54.12 -27.34
CA TYR A 401 27.57 -54.07 -25.97
C TYR A 401 28.64 -54.26 -24.91
N GLN A 402 29.54 -55.21 -25.12
CA GLN A 402 30.61 -55.49 -24.13
C GLN A 402 31.67 -54.41 -24.08
N LEU A 403 31.95 -53.77 -25.20
CA LEU A 403 32.89 -52.68 -25.27
C LEU A 403 32.29 -51.40 -24.68
N LEU A 404 30.99 -51.16 -24.92
CA LEU A 404 30.28 -49.98 -24.38
C LEU A 404 30.12 -50.08 -22.87
N ASP A 405 29.76 -51.24 -22.34
CA ASP A 405 29.70 -51.46 -20.89
C ASP A 405 31.06 -51.29 -20.20
N ARG A 406 32.14 -51.77 -20.83
CA ARG A 406 33.52 -51.51 -20.34
C ARG A 406 33.91 -50.04 -20.38
N TYR A 407 33.45 -49.30 -21.40
CA TYR A 407 33.74 -47.90 -21.53
C TYR A 407 32.93 -47.05 -20.54
N ILE A 408 31.66 -47.37 -20.34
CA ILE A 408 30.77 -46.71 -19.37
C ILE A 408 31.20 -47.01 -17.93
N LEU A 409 31.55 -48.24 -17.62
CA LEU A 409 32.06 -48.67 -16.31
C LEU A 409 33.41 -48.05 -15.99
N LYS A 410 34.33 -47.89 -17.01
CA LYS A 410 35.59 -47.16 -16.82
C LYS A 410 35.43 -45.68 -16.60
N ARG A 411 34.44 -45.02 -17.20
CA ARG A 411 34.13 -43.60 -16.94
C ARG A 411 33.34 -43.37 -15.66
N GLY A 412 32.56 -44.36 -15.22
CA GLY A 412 31.80 -44.29 -13.96
C GLY A 412 32.66 -44.47 -12.70
N ASN A 413 33.85 -45.04 -12.84
CA ASN A 413 34.88 -45.06 -11.79
C ASN A 413 35.80 -43.84 -11.92
N VAL A 414 35.24 -42.64 -11.71
CA VAL A 414 36.07 -41.54 -11.27
C VAL A 414 36.41 -41.83 -9.82
N PRO A 415 37.71 -42.06 -9.47
CA PRO A 415 38.06 -42.35 -8.10
C PRO A 415 37.67 -41.17 -7.23
N ASN A 416 37.00 -41.47 -6.13
CA ASN A 416 36.93 -40.55 -5.00
C ASN A 416 38.35 -40.08 -4.72
N ARG A 417 38.73 -38.90 -5.16
CA ARG A 417 39.90 -38.25 -4.64
C ARG A 417 39.49 -37.62 -3.32
N ASN A 418 39.96 -38.27 -2.26
CA ASN A 418 40.04 -37.70 -0.92
C ASN A 418 40.62 -36.27 -0.93
#